data_c8dc3308cf73285003c85eea5f96104a
#
_entry.id   c8dc3308cf73285003c85eea5f96104a
#
_cell.length_a   1.000
_cell.length_b   1.000
_cell.length_c   1.000
_cell.angle_alpha   90.00
_cell.angle_beta   90.00
_cell.angle_gamma   90.00
#
_symmetry.space_group_name_H-M   'P 1'
#
loop_
_entity.id
_entity.type
_entity.pdbx_description
1 polymer ?
#
loop_
_entity_poly.entity_id
_entity_poly.type
_entity_poly.pdbx_seq_one_letter_code
_entity_poly.pdbx_strand_id
1 'polypeptide(L)'
;MSASGPVQNDGDGKKRGGARQVANLSPGVRRSVFGAACLAVFTIALLPGEPGEPSLIGWDKLSHIMAFIVLTVLLRAAWPAMTRRTGALGLLTYGLAIELGQSLTGWGRTASLADLVADLVGIGLGFVLLWSLAKLRAIQHAPPSSPSS
;
A
#
# COMPACT_ATOMS: atom_id res chain seq x y z
N MET A 1 45.24 -5.90 39.36
CA MET A 1 45.01 -6.21 37.94
C MET A 1 43.50 -6.35 37.71
N SER A 2 42.89 -5.30 37.24
CA SER A 2 41.43 -5.25 37.03
C SER A 2 41.17 -5.22 35.52
N ALA A 3 40.56 -6.27 34.99
CA ALA A 3 40.20 -6.36 33.58
C ALA A 3 38.77 -5.83 33.44
N SER A 4 38.62 -4.67 32.84
CA SER A 4 37.33 -4.12 32.40
C SER A 4 36.92 -4.77 31.06
N GLY A 5 35.84 -5.57 31.07
CA GLY A 5 35.25 -6.14 29.88
C GLY A 5 34.51 -5.08 29.06
N PRO A 6 34.37 -5.27 27.75
CA PRO A 6 33.71 -4.30 26.87
C PRO A 6 32.21 -4.24 27.14
N VAL A 7 31.69 -3.01 27.26
CA VAL A 7 30.26 -2.71 27.35
C VAL A 7 29.62 -3.04 26.01
N GLN A 8 28.76 -4.05 26.00
CA GLN A 8 27.98 -4.46 24.85
C GLN A 8 26.77 -3.51 24.70
N ASN A 9 26.72 -2.80 23.59
CA ASN A 9 25.70 -1.83 23.30
C ASN A 9 24.45 -2.51 22.75
N ASP A 10 23.45 -2.75 23.60
CA ASP A 10 22.21 -3.45 23.28
C ASP A 10 21.15 -2.58 22.54
N GLY A 11 21.53 -1.44 21.99
CA GLY A 11 20.60 -0.48 21.38
C GLY A 11 20.00 -0.88 20.01
N ASP A 12 20.59 -1.84 19.28
CA ASP A 12 20.22 -2.14 17.86
C ASP A 12 19.16 -3.27 17.73
N GLY A 13 18.91 -4.02 18.78
CA GLY A 13 17.96 -5.16 18.74
C GLY A 13 16.48 -4.78 18.59
N LYS A 14 16.09 -3.60 19.07
CA LYS A 14 14.66 -3.23 19.16
C LYS A 14 14.06 -2.71 17.85
N LYS A 15 14.85 -2.13 16.97
CA LYS A 15 14.36 -1.61 15.65
C LYS A 15 14.22 -2.68 14.59
N ARG A 16 14.91 -3.81 14.71
CA ARG A 16 14.82 -4.94 13.76
C ARG A 16 13.61 -5.86 14.02
N GLY A 17 12.99 -5.77 15.19
CA GLY A 17 11.84 -6.61 15.58
C GLY A 17 10.56 -6.32 14.81
N GLY A 18 10.22 -5.05 14.57
CA GLY A 18 8.96 -4.65 13.97
C GLY A 18 8.79 -5.09 12.51
N ALA A 19 9.81 -4.91 11.68
CA ALA A 19 9.73 -5.27 10.26
C ALA A 19 9.71 -6.79 10.03
N ARG A 20 10.35 -7.57 10.91
CA ARG A 20 10.28 -9.04 10.89
C ARG A 20 8.93 -9.57 11.38
N GLN A 21 8.27 -8.86 12.28
CA GLN A 21 6.98 -9.29 12.83
C GLN A 21 5.85 -9.22 11.80
N VAL A 22 5.85 -8.20 10.92
CA VAL A 22 4.87 -8.09 9.81
C VAL A 22 5.08 -9.17 8.75
N ALA A 23 6.34 -9.56 8.49
CA ALA A 23 6.66 -10.63 7.53
C ALA A 23 6.20 -12.03 8.02
N ASN A 24 5.95 -12.20 9.32
CA ASN A 24 5.53 -13.47 9.94
C ASN A 24 4.00 -13.61 10.08
N LEU A 25 3.20 -12.66 9.59
CA LEU A 25 1.74 -12.81 9.59
C LEU A 25 1.32 -13.98 8.69
N SER A 26 0.41 -14.83 9.19
CA SER A 26 -0.12 -15.91 8.39
C SER A 26 -0.79 -15.40 7.11
N PRO A 27 -0.79 -16.19 6.03
CA PRO A 27 -1.47 -15.79 4.78
C PRO A 27 -2.95 -15.42 5.00
N GLY A 28 -3.62 -16.09 5.92
CA GLY A 28 -5.00 -15.79 6.29
C GLY A 28 -5.14 -14.37 6.84
N VAL A 29 -4.32 -14.01 7.83
CA VAL A 29 -4.34 -12.66 8.42
C VAL A 29 -4.08 -11.58 7.37
N ARG A 30 -3.09 -11.75 6.50
CA ARG A 30 -2.79 -10.77 5.43
C ARG A 30 -3.98 -10.57 4.48
N ARG A 31 -4.67 -11.65 4.11
CA ARG A 31 -5.88 -11.61 3.27
C ARG A 31 -7.05 -10.93 3.98
N SER A 32 -7.24 -11.22 5.27
CA SER A 32 -8.28 -10.57 6.08
C SER A 32 -8.04 -9.07 6.22
N VAL A 33 -6.79 -8.64 6.42
CA VAL A 33 -6.42 -7.21 6.47
C VAL A 33 -6.71 -6.53 5.14
N PHE A 34 -6.35 -7.16 4.02
CA PHE A 34 -6.67 -6.63 2.69
C PHE A 34 -8.20 -6.52 2.49
N GLY A 35 -8.96 -7.56 2.83
CA GLY A 35 -10.43 -7.55 2.71
C GLY A 35 -11.08 -6.46 3.59
N ALA A 36 -10.60 -6.30 4.83
CA ALA A 36 -11.06 -5.24 5.72
C ALA A 36 -10.73 -3.84 5.18
N ALA A 37 -9.55 -3.66 4.60
CA ALA A 37 -9.18 -2.40 3.96
C ALA A 37 -10.05 -2.09 2.74
N CYS A 38 -10.35 -3.08 1.89
CA CYS A 38 -11.29 -2.92 0.79
C CYS A 38 -12.68 -2.51 1.30
N LEU A 39 -13.20 -3.20 2.32
CA LEU A 39 -14.49 -2.86 2.91
C LEU A 39 -14.51 -1.43 3.47
N ALA A 40 -13.47 -1.03 4.19
CA ALA A 40 -13.33 0.31 4.75
C ALA A 40 -13.31 1.39 3.65
N VAL A 41 -12.46 1.20 2.62
CA VAL A 41 -12.37 2.13 1.48
C VAL A 41 -13.72 2.22 0.75
N PHE A 42 -14.37 1.10 0.49
CA PHE A 42 -15.70 1.09 -0.15
C PHE A 42 -16.73 1.85 0.68
N THR A 43 -16.80 1.57 1.98
CA THR A 43 -17.75 2.24 2.88
C THR A 43 -17.50 3.75 2.93
N ILE A 44 -16.24 4.17 3.09
CA ILE A 44 -15.87 5.60 3.16
C ILE A 44 -16.19 6.29 1.82
N ALA A 45 -15.89 5.64 0.70
CA ALA A 45 -16.14 6.19 -0.63
C ALA A 45 -17.64 6.41 -0.91
N LEU A 46 -18.52 5.60 -0.32
CA LEU A 46 -19.97 5.74 -0.46
C LEU A 46 -20.61 6.72 0.53
N LEU A 47 -19.87 7.21 1.55
CA LEU A 47 -20.42 8.22 2.46
C LEU A 47 -20.75 9.52 1.69
N PRO A 48 -21.83 10.23 2.08
CA PRO A 48 -22.17 11.50 1.49
C PRO A 48 -20.98 12.46 1.57
N GLY A 49 -20.57 13.00 0.41
CA GLY A 49 -19.55 14.05 0.35
C GLY A 49 -20.19 15.41 0.53
N GLU A 50 -19.48 16.38 1.11
CA GLU A 50 -19.86 17.77 1.03
C GLU A 50 -19.94 18.18 -0.45
N PRO A 51 -20.99 18.90 -0.91
CA PRO A 51 -21.04 19.45 -2.24
C PRO A 51 -19.93 20.50 -2.38
N GLY A 52 -18.75 20.07 -2.82
CA GLY A 52 -17.61 20.95 -3.04
C GLY A 52 -17.44 21.25 -4.53
N GLU A 53 -16.90 22.44 -4.82
CA GLU A 53 -16.46 22.84 -6.17
C GLU A 53 -15.67 21.72 -6.84
N PRO A 54 -15.92 21.39 -8.13
CA PRO A 54 -15.17 20.40 -8.87
C PRO A 54 -13.73 20.87 -9.07
N SER A 55 -12.87 20.56 -8.14
CA SER A 55 -11.45 20.85 -8.22
C SER A 55 -10.72 19.73 -8.96
N LEU A 56 -9.90 20.08 -9.94
CA LEU A 56 -9.08 19.12 -10.69
C LEU A 56 -8.09 18.37 -9.79
N ILE A 57 -7.76 18.92 -8.63
CA ILE A 57 -6.89 18.33 -7.60
C ILE A 57 -7.57 18.54 -6.24
N GLY A 58 -8.76 17.94 -6.05
CA GLY A 58 -9.47 17.99 -4.76
C GLY A 58 -8.99 16.92 -3.78
N TRP A 59 -9.31 17.11 -2.51
CA TRP A 59 -9.09 16.12 -1.45
C TRP A 59 -9.66 14.74 -1.80
N ASP A 60 -10.71 14.71 -2.61
CA ASP A 60 -11.34 13.49 -3.11
C ASP A 60 -10.36 12.65 -3.95
N LYS A 61 -9.74 13.24 -4.96
CA LYS A 61 -8.75 12.54 -5.82
C LYS A 61 -7.50 12.11 -5.06
N LEU A 62 -7.05 12.94 -4.12
CA LEU A 62 -5.91 12.58 -3.28
C LEU A 62 -6.25 11.38 -2.39
N SER A 63 -7.47 11.32 -1.84
CA SER A 63 -7.93 10.18 -1.03
C SER A 63 -7.98 8.88 -1.87
N HIS A 64 -8.44 8.93 -3.14
CA HIS A 64 -8.39 7.81 -4.07
C HIS A 64 -6.95 7.34 -4.32
N ILE A 65 -6.04 8.25 -4.67
CA ILE A 65 -4.63 7.93 -4.88
C ILE A 65 -4.05 7.22 -3.65
N MET A 66 -4.24 7.78 -2.45
CA MET A 66 -3.69 7.22 -1.22
C MET A 66 -4.31 5.87 -0.88
N ALA A 67 -5.62 5.71 -1.03
CA ALA A 67 -6.31 4.45 -0.82
C ALA A 67 -5.75 3.36 -1.73
N PHE A 68 -5.58 3.63 -3.03
CA PHE A 68 -5.08 2.65 -3.99
C PHE A 68 -3.58 2.36 -3.87
N ILE A 69 -2.76 3.29 -3.37
CA ILE A 69 -1.38 2.99 -2.93
C ILE A 69 -1.42 1.94 -1.83
N VAL A 70 -2.21 2.17 -0.78
CA VAL A 70 -2.32 1.26 0.37
C VAL A 70 -2.86 -0.10 -0.05
N LEU A 71 -3.95 -0.12 -0.84
CA LEU A 71 -4.53 -1.37 -1.34
C LEU A 71 -3.55 -2.16 -2.20
N THR A 72 -2.73 -1.50 -3.04
CA THR A 72 -1.68 -2.16 -3.84
C THR A 72 -0.63 -2.82 -2.96
N VAL A 73 -0.18 -2.15 -1.90
CA VAL A 73 0.79 -2.70 -0.94
C VAL A 73 0.19 -3.89 -0.19
N LEU A 74 -1.03 -3.76 0.31
CA LEU A 74 -1.72 -4.84 1.03
C LEU A 74 -2.03 -6.04 0.12
N LEU A 75 -2.43 -5.82 -1.13
CA LEU A 75 -2.64 -6.86 -2.12
C LEU A 75 -1.37 -7.68 -2.34
N ARG A 76 -0.22 -7.01 -2.52
CA ARG A 76 1.07 -7.67 -2.70
C ARG A 76 1.53 -8.42 -1.46
N ALA A 77 1.21 -7.93 -0.27
CA ALA A 77 1.45 -8.64 0.97
C ALA A 77 0.56 -9.90 1.10
N ALA A 78 -0.71 -9.79 0.70
CA ALA A 78 -1.70 -10.87 0.79
C ALA A 78 -1.45 -12.00 -0.23
N TRP A 79 -1.04 -11.65 -1.46
CA TRP A 79 -0.76 -12.60 -2.57
C TRP A 79 0.59 -12.29 -3.23
N PRO A 80 1.72 -12.69 -2.62
CA PRO A 80 3.06 -12.41 -3.16
C PRO A 80 3.32 -13.02 -4.55
N ALA A 81 2.68 -14.15 -4.86
CA ALA A 81 2.82 -14.85 -6.13
C ALA A 81 1.95 -14.30 -7.27
N MET A 82 0.97 -13.41 -6.94
CA MET A 82 0.10 -12.82 -7.96
C MET A 82 0.90 -11.94 -8.93
N THR A 83 0.59 -11.99 -10.23
CA THR A 83 1.25 -11.10 -11.20
C THR A 83 0.83 -9.66 -11.00
N ARG A 84 1.70 -8.71 -11.35
CA ARG A 84 1.36 -7.28 -11.25
C ARG A 84 0.15 -6.92 -12.10
N ARG A 85 0.03 -7.51 -13.30
CA ARG A 85 -1.09 -7.28 -14.21
C ARG A 85 -2.42 -7.73 -13.59
N THR A 86 -2.46 -8.94 -13.05
CA THR A 86 -3.66 -9.47 -12.38
C THR A 86 -4.06 -8.60 -11.20
N GLY A 87 -3.09 -8.20 -10.38
CA GLY A 87 -3.34 -7.32 -9.24
C GLY A 87 -3.85 -5.94 -9.65
N ALA A 88 -3.24 -5.33 -10.68
CA ALA A 88 -3.67 -4.03 -11.20
C ALA A 88 -5.09 -4.09 -11.78
N LEU A 89 -5.41 -5.12 -12.58
CA LEU A 89 -6.75 -5.32 -13.13
C LEU A 89 -7.80 -5.52 -12.02
N GLY A 90 -7.47 -6.32 -11.00
CA GLY A 90 -8.37 -6.53 -9.86
C GLY A 90 -8.67 -5.24 -9.10
N LEU A 91 -7.64 -4.44 -8.81
CA LEU A 91 -7.83 -3.14 -8.15
C LEU A 91 -8.57 -2.14 -9.04
N LEU A 92 -8.30 -2.12 -10.35
CA LEU A 92 -9.03 -1.26 -11.29
C LEU A 92 -10.52 -1.63 -11.37
N THR A 93 -10.84 -2.93 -11.42
CA THR A 93 -12.22 -3.42 -11.35
C THR A 93 -12.89 -3.02 -10.04
N TYR A 94 -12.13 -3.04 -8.94
CA TYR A 94 -12.62 -2.59 -7.65
C TYR A 94 -12.89 -1.07 -7.63
N GLY A 95 -12.01 -0.24 -8.19
CA GLY A 95 -12.24 1.19 -8.39
C GLY A 95 -13.51 1.46 -9.20
N LEU A 96 -13.68 0.74 -10.31
CA LEU A 96 -14.89 0.84 -11.13
C LEU A 96 -16.16 0.46 -10.34
N ALA A 97 -16.08 -0.52 -9.44
CA ALA A 97 -17.19 -0.88 -8.56
C ALA A 97 -17.51 0.23 -7.55
N ILE A 98 -16.52 0.96 -7.05
CA ILE A 98 -16.72 2.16 -6.20
C ILE A 98 -17.48 3.23 -6.98
N GLU A 99 -17.02 3.57 -8.19
CA GLU A 99 -17.64 4.59 -9.05
C GLU A 99 -19.10 4.24 -9.36
N LEU A 100 -19.37 2.97 -9.68
CA LEU A 100 -20.71 2.49 -9.91
C LEU A 100 -21.58 2.61 -8.64
N GLY A 101 -21.02 2.22 -7.49
CA GLY A 101 -21.70 2.36 -6.19
C GLY A 101 -22.06 3.82 -5.90
N GLN A 102 -21.15 4.75 -6.12
CA GLN A 102 -21.38 6.18 -5.92
C GLN A 102 -22.49 6.72 -6.82
N SER A 103 -22.53 6.30 -8.10
CA SER A 103 -23.55 6.73 -9.03
C SER A 103 -24.95 6.20 -8.67
N LEU A 104 -25.03 5.03 -8.02
CA LEU A 104 -26.30 4.41 -7.62
C LEU A 104 -26.86 4.95 -6.30
N THR A 105 -26.02 5.51 -5.42
CA THR A 105 -26.49 6.01 -4.11
C THR A 105 -27.26 7.32 -4.19
N GLY A 106 -27.09 8.12 -5.25
CA GLY A 106 -27.79 9.40 -5.41
C GLY A 106 -27.42 10.46 -4.35
N TRP A 107 -26.36 10.25 -3.54
CA TRP A 107 -25.95 11.13 -2.44
C TRP A 107 -25.03 12.28 -2.89
N GLY A 108 -25.31 12.85 -4.06
CA GLY A 108 -24.57 14.00 -4.59
C GLY A 108 -23.20 13.66 -5.17
N ARG A 109 -22.77 12.38 -5.15
CA ARG A 109 -21.59 11.90 -5.85
C ARG A 109 -21.98 11.31 -7.20
N THR A 110 -21.25 11.70 -8.24
CA THR A 110 -21.41 11.17 -9.59
C THR A 110 -20.16 10.40 -9.95
N ALA A 111 -20.31 9.28 -10.67
CA ALA A 111 -19.18 8.54 -11.21
C ALA A 111 -18.24 9.48 -11.97
N SER A 112 -16.97 9.46 -11.63
CA SER A 112 -15.96 10.37 -12.15
C SER A 112 -14.85 9.61 -12.86
N LEU A 113 -14.69 9.86 -14.15
CA LEU A 113 -13.53 9.33 -14.89
C LEU A 113 -12.19 9.80 -14.28
N ALA A 114 -12.20 10.99 -13.67
CA ALA A 114 -11.02 11.53 -13.00
C ALA A 114 -10.65 10.75 -11.73
N ASP A 115 -11.62 10.18 -11.03
CA ASP A 115 -11.37 9.35 -9.85
C ASP A 115 -10.83 7.98 -10.27
N LEU A 116 -11.32 7.42 -11.37
CA LEU A 116 -10.73 6.21 -11.95
C LEU A 116 -9.27 6.42 -12.41
N VAL A 117 -8.95 7.61 -12.95
CA VAL A 117 -7.57 7.98 -13.26
C VAL A 117 -6.74 8.12 -11.98
N ALA A 118 -7.30 8.69 -10.91
CA ALA A 118 -6.64 8.78 -9.61
C ALA A 118 -6.35 7.39 -9.02
N ASP A 119 -7.27 6.42 -9.16
CA ASP A 119 -7.07 5.04 -8.78
C ASP A 119 -5.89 4.40 -9.54
N LEU A 120 -5.85 4.58 -10.87
CA LEU A 120 -4.74 4.10 -11.70
C LEU A 120 -3.39 4.70 -11.28
N VAL A 121 -3.35 6.00 -10.99
CA VAL A 121 -2.16 6.67 -10.46
C VAL A 121 -1.75 6.05 -9.12
N GLY A 122 -2.71 5.84 -8.21
CA GLY A 122 -2.47 5.21 -6.92
C GLY A 122 -1.90 3.79 -7.06
N ILE A 123 -2.47 2.96 -7.95
CA ILE A 123 -1.97 1.61 -8.26
C ILE A 123 -0.53 1.67 -8.77
N GLY A 124 -0.26 2.56 -9.73
CA GLY A 124 1.09 2.75 -10.30
C GLY A 124 2.11 3.15 -9.25
N LEU A 125 1.79 4.16 -8.43
CA LEU A 125 2.65 4.63 -7.34
C LEU A 125 2.88 3.53 -6.29
N GLY A 126 1.87 2.74 -5.96
CA GLY A 126 1.99 1.59 -5.07
C GLY A 126 3.01 0.56 -5.59
N PHE A 127 2.99 0.24 -6.89
CA PHE A 127 3.98 -0.65 -7.50
C PHE A 127 5.37 -0.04 -7.55
N VAL A 128 5.51 1.26 -7.84
CA VAL A 128 6.78 1.99 -7.80
C VAL A 128 7.38 1.96 -6.39
N LEU A 129 6.57 2.23 -5.38
CA LEU A 129 6.98 2.16 -3.97
C LEU A 129 7.51 0.76 -3.62
N LEU A 130 6.78 -0.28 -3.95
CA LEU A 130 7.19 -1.66 -3.69
C LEU A 130 8.49 -2.03 -4.41
N TRP A 131 8.65 -1.60 -5.66
CA TRP A 131 9.88 -1.81 -6.43
C TRP A 131 11.08 -1.09 -5.80
N SER A 132 10.90 0.17 -5.40
CA SER A 132 11.93 0.99 -4.76
C SER A 132 12.39 0.37 -3.43
N LEU A 133 11.43 -0.09 -2.60
CA LEU A 133 11.73 -0.77 -1.34
C LEU A 133 12.48 -2.09 -1.57
N ALA A 134 12.12 -2.86 -2.58
CA ALA A 134 12.81 -4.10 -2.93
C ALA A 134 14.26 -3.82 -3.38
N LYS A 135 14.48 -2.78 -4.20
CA LYS A 135 15.81 -2.37 -4.65
C LYS A 135 16.70 -1.91 -3.49
N LEU A 136 16.16 -1.09 -2.58
CA LEU A 136 16.90 -0.63 -1.39
C LEU A 136 17.33 -1.81 -0.50
N ARG A 137 16.45 -2.78 -0.28
CA ARG A 137 16.78 -3.99 0.48
C ARG A 137 17.88 -4.81 -0.19
N ALA A 138 17.84 -4.95 -1.51
CA ALA A 138 18.86 -5.68 -2.27
C ALA A 138 20.25 -5.03 -2.12
N ILE A 139 20.34 -3.70 -2.16
CA ILE A 139 21.58 -2.94 -1.96
C ILE A 139 22.14 -3.16 -0.55
N GLN A 140 21.29 -3.13 0.48
CA GLN A 140 21.69 -3.30 1.87
C GLN A 140 22.21 -4.72 2.20
N HIS A 141 21.85 -5.72 1.39
CA HIS A 141 22.24 -7.12 1.60
C HIS A 141 23.27 -7.60 0.57
N ALA A 142 23.81 -6.71 -0.26
CA ALA A 142 24.89 -7.07 -1.18
C ALA A 142 26.15 -7.43 -0.36
N PRO A 143 26.80 -8.59 -0.60
CA PRO A 143 28.05 -8.94 0.05
C PRO A 143 29.12 -7.93 -0.34
N PRO A 144 30.07 -7.59 0.57
CA PRO A 144 31.19 -6.72 0.23
C PRO A 144 31.96 -7.35 -0.93
N SER A 145 32.26 -6.53 -1.95
CA SER A 145 33.11 -6.96 -3.05
C SER A 145 34.45 -7.42 -2.49
N SER A 146 34.81 -8.70 -2.69
CA SER A 146 36.14 -9.20 -2.38
C SER A 146 37.15 -8.40 -3.18
N PRO A 147 38.23 -7.87 -2.52
CA PRO A 147 39.28 -7.20 -3.27
C PRO A 147 39.97 -8.23 -4.19
N SER A 148 40.02 -7.92 -5.49
CA SER A 148 40.77 -8.68 -6.48
C SER A 148 42.25 -8.64 -6.10
N SER A 149 42.77 -9.75 -5.65
CA SER A 149 44.21 -9.99 -5.48
C SER A 149 44.92 -10.16 -6.81
#